data_b85bd3b80809bf04fa0bdf4285df5caa
#
_entry.id   b85bd3b80809bf04fa0bdf4285df5caa
#
_cell.length_a   1.000
_cell.length_b   1.000
_cell.length_c   1.000
_cell.angle_alpha   90.00
_cell.angle_beta   90.00
_cell.angle_gamma   90.00
#
_symmetry.space_group_name_H-M   'P 1'
#
loop_
_entity.id
_entity.type
_entity.pdbx_description
1 polymer ?
#
loop_
_entity_poly.entity_id
_entity_poly.type
_entity_poly.pdbx_seq_one_letter_code
_entity_poly.pdbx_strand_id
1 'polypeptide(L)'
;MLRIRYYCYYSQLTGYGRAARDYLLALHRTGGVELEIIDLTLGDARFDVRSPEPRYAELDQFAAPVPRMVAPDVAIYHASPGTLKAITDIGGMPVLAGQLECARRHVAMTTWETDHLPEAYGDALKDYDDVIVPSQFCVDAIGDDEMMPALLPHCFD
;
A
#
# COMPACT_ATOMS: atom_id res chain seq x y z
N MET A 1 20.89 -1.86 2.78
CA MET A 1 19.65 -1.30 3.34
C MET A 1 18.58 -1.49 2.29
N LEU A 2 17.44 -2.07 2.63
CA LEU A 2 16.34 -2.31 1.69
C LEU A 2 15.62 -0.98 1.43
N ARG A 3 15.42 -0.60 0.16
CA ARG A 3 14.74 0.64 -0.23
C ARG A 3 13.28 0.34 -0.54
N ILE A 4 12.38 0.96 0.21
CA ILE A 4 10.93 0.74 0.11
C ILE A 4 10.25 2.06 -0.24
N ARG A 5 9.49 2.06 -1.34
CA ARG A 5 8.51 3.09 -1.64
C ARG A 5 7.14 2.58 -1.24
N TYR A 6 6.45 3.35 -0.40
CA TYR A 6 5.17 2.95 0.17
C TYR A 6 4.07 3.91 -0.26
N TYR A 7 3.18 3.43 -1.11
CA TYR A 7 2.01 4.14 -1.61
C TYR A 7 0.83 3.84 -0.69
N CYS A 8 0.23 4.85 -0.06
CA CYS A 8 -0.91 4.67 0.85
C CYS A 8 -1.73 5.94 1.03
N TYR A 9 -2.86 5.83 1.69
CA TYR A 9 -3.67 6.97 2.10
C TYR A 9 -3.10 7.59 3.40
N TYR A 10 -1.84 8.07 3.33
CA TYR A 10 -1.08 8.50 4.51
C TYR A 10 -1.78 9.59 5.33
N SER A 11 -2.37 10.59 4.65
CA SER A 11 -3.07 11.72 5.29
C SER A 11 -4.49 11.41 5.74
N GLN A 12 -5.07 10.28 5.36
CA GLN A 12 -6.46 9.96 5.72
C GLN A 12 -6.58 9.45 7.15
N LEU A 13 -7.67 9.84 7.83
CA LEU A 13 -8.07 9.31 9.15
C LEU A 13 -8.91 8.02 9.05
N THR A 14 -8.90 7.36 7.90
CA THR A 14 -9.57 6.08 7.67
C THR A 14 -8.80 4.90 8.28
N GLY A 15 -9.45 3.73 8.33
CA GLY A 15 -8.81 2.48 8.72
C GLY A 15 -7.56 2.18 7.89
N TYR A 16 -7.60 2.40 6.57
CA TYR A 16 -6.44 2.24 5.69
C TYR A 16 -5.29 3.18 6.05
N GLY A 17 -5.58 4.46 6.27
CA GLY A 17 -4.55 5.44 6.64
C GLY A 17 -3.92 5.12 7.99
N ARG A 18 -4.72 4.70 8.98
CA ARG A 18 -4.20 4.29 10.28
C ARG A 18 -3.32 3.05 10.16
N ALA A 19 -3.81 2.00 9.53
CA ALA A 19 -3.05 0.77 9.33
C ALA A 19 -1.73 1.03 8.59
N ALA A 20 -1.76 1.85 7.53
CA ALA A 20 -0.55 2.22 6.80
C ALA A 20 0.49 2.90 7.69
N ARG A 21 0.08 3.85 8.54
CA ARG A 21 0.99 4.53 9.47
C ARG A 21 1.56 3.58 10.52
N ASP A 22 0.77 2.64 11.04
CA ASP A 22 1.24 1.63 11.99
C ASP A 22 2.30 0.71 11.34
N TYR A 23 2.07 0.21 10.12
CA TYR A 23 3.07 -0.58 9.39
C TYR A 23 4.33 0.22 9.04
N LEU A 24 4.18 1.47 8.59
CA LEU A 24 5.31 2.34 8.30
C LEU A 24 6.17 2.61 9.54
N LEU A 25 5.53 2.83 10.69
CA LEU A 25 6.23 3.02 11.96
C LEU A 25 6.99 1.75 12.37
N ALA A 26 6.36 0.59 12.23
CA ALA A 26 7.02 -0.69 12.49
C ALA A 26 8.23 -0.90 11.55
N LEU A 27 8.08 -0.66 10.25
CA LEU A 27 9.18 -0.74 9.27
C LEU A 27 10.32 0.20 9.62
N HIS A 28 10.02 1.47 9.91
CA HIS A 28 11.02 2.48 10.28
C HIS A 28 11.83 2.03 11.51
N ARG A 29 11.15 1.53 12.54
CA ARG A 29 11.78 1.09 13.80
C ARG A 29 12.66 -0.15 13.65
N THR A 30 12.57 -0.91 12.56
CA THR A 30 13.53 -2.00 12.29
C THR A 30 14.94 -1.48 12.04
N GLY A 31 15.11 -0.24 11.60
CA GLY A 31 16.40 0.36 11.23
C GLY A 31 17.06 -0.24 9.98
N GLY A 32 16.42 -1.23 9.34
CA GLY A 32 16.96 -1.95 8.17
C GLY A 32 16.47 -1.42 6.82
N VAL A 33 15.62 -0.39 6.82
CA VAL A 33 14.95 0.11 5.62
C VAL A 33 15.20 1.60 5.39
N GLU A 34 15.26 1.99 4.11
CA GLU A 34 15.14 3.36 3.64
C GLU A 34 13.72 3.53 3.10
N LEU A 35 12.94 4.44 3.70
CA LEU A 35 11.53 4.65 3.37
C LEU A 35 11.32 5.88 2.52
N GLU A 36 10.39 5.79 1.58
CA GLU A 36 9.74 6.90 0.90
C GLU A 36 8.23 6.67 0.91
N ILE A 37 7.48 7.64 1.39
CA ILE A 37 6.02 7.56 1.51
C ILE A 37 5.38 8.43 0.45
N ILE A 38 4.54 7.84 -0.40
CA ILE A 38 3.75 8.56 -1.40
C ILE A 38 2.28 8.51 -0.98
N ASP A 39 1.71 9.68 -0.71
CA ASP A 39 0.33 9.79 -0.28
C ASP A 39 -0.63 9.72 -1.47
N LEU A 40 -1.44 8.68 -1.52
CA LEU A 40 -2.48 8.48 -2.55
C LEU A 40 -3.70 9.41 -2.36
N THR A 41 -3.73 10.18 -1.28
CA THR A 41 -4.81 11.15 -1.02
C THR A 41 -4.73 12.39 -1.91
N LEU A 42 -3.66 12.54 -2.70
CA LEU A 42 -3.36 13.74 -3.47
C LEU A 42 -4.53 14.19 -4.36
N GLY A 43 -5.01 15.41 -4.09
CA GLY A 43 -6.01 16.13 -4.89
C GLY A 43 -7.45 16.03 -4.39
N ASP A 44 -7.75 15.24 -3.38
CA ASP A 44 -9.06 15.23 -2.75
C ASP A 44 -9.04 16.03 -1.44
N ALA A 45 -9.34 17.32 -1.52
CA ALA A 45 -9.37 18.21 -0.36
C ALA A 45 -10.29 17.74 0.80
N ARG A 46 -11.18 16.77 0.53
CA ARG A 46 -12.03 16.17 1.56
C ARG A 46 -11.26 15.28 2.54
N PHE A 47 -10.07 14.83 2.15
CA PHE A 47 -9.26 13.88 2.90
C PHE A 47 -7.86 14.41 3.29
N ASP A 48 -7.56 15.66 2.95
CA ASP A 48 -6.28 16.30 3.30
C ASP A 48 -6.26 16.67 4.80
N VAL A 49 -6.32 15.66 5.65
CA VAL A 49 -6.20 15.80 7.09
C VAL A 49 -4.97 15.02 7.52
N ARG A 50 -3.87 15.72 7.77
CA ARG A 50 -2.68 15.13 8.41
C ARG A 50 -3.06 14.49 9.72
N SER A 51 -2.52 13.32 10.01
CA SER A 51 -2.76 12.64 11.27
C SER A 51 -2.39 13.54 12.45
N PRO A 52 -3.32 13.82 13.37
CA PRO A 52 -3.03 14.60 14.55
C PRO A 52 -2.24 13.82 15.61
N GLU A 53 -1.98 12.52 15.41
CA GLU A 53 -1.35 11.67 16.40
C GLU A 53 0.18 11.90 16.44
N PRO A 54 0.73 12.43 17.56
CA PRO A 54 2.15 12.76 17.67
C PRO A 54 3.09 11.56 17.43
N ARG A 55 2.61 10.33 17.66
CA ARG A 55 3.41 9.12 17.49
C ARG A 55 3.86 8.86 16.05
N TYR A 56 3.18 9.45 15.06
CA TYR A 56 3.55 9.32 13.65
C TYR A 56 4.38 10.50 13.13
N ALA A 57 4.67 11.50 13.96
CA ALA A 57 5.41 12.69 13.51
C ALA A 57 6.78 12.36 12.92
N GLU A 58 7.43 11.28 13.39
CA GLU A 58 8.71 10.81 12.85
C GLU A 58 8.62 10.30 11.40
N LEU A 59 7.41 9.96 10.91
CA LEU A 59 7.19 9.50 9.53
C LEU A 59 7.10 10.65 8.53
N ASP A 60 6.73 11.85 8.96
CA ASP A 60 6.50 13.00 8.06
C ASP A 60 7.74 13.36 7.24
N GLN A 61 8.94 13.08 7.74
CA GLN A 61 10.19 13.32 7.03
C GLN A 61 10.35 12.43 5.77
N PHE A 62 9.66 11.30 5.70
CA PHE A 62 9.70 10.36 4.58
C PHE A 62 8.62 10.64 3.55
N ALA A 63 7.63 11.49 3.87
CA ALA A 63 6.55 11.83 2.95
C ALA A 63 7.06 12.69 1.80
N ALA A 64 6.74 12.28 0.58
CA ALA A 64 7.10 12.99 -0.63
C ALA A 64 5.86 13.20 -1.51
N PRO A 65 5.68 14.39 -2.11
CA PRO A 65 4.54 14.65 -3.01
C PRO A 65 4.67 13.89 -4.35
N VAL A 66 5.89 13.55 -4.71
CA VAL A 66 6.21 12.76 -5.92
C VAL A 66 7.38 11.83 -5.60
N PRO A 67 7.51 10.69 -6.30
CA PRO A 67 8.64 9.78 -6.14
C PRO A 67 9.99 10.48 -6.35
N ARG A 68 10.92 10.30 -5.42
CA ARG A 68 12.28 10.82 -5.47
C ARG A 68 13.32 9.70 -5.49
N MET A 69 13.00 8.59 -4.84
CA MET A 69 13.85 7.40 -4.79
C MET A 69 13.94 6.79 -6.19
N VAL A 70 15.15 6.62 -6.69
CA VAL A 70 15.38 5.99 -7.99
C VAL A 70 15.42 4.48 -7.81
N ALA A 71 14.57 3.74 -8.53
CA ALA A 71 14.50 2.29 -8.53
C ALA A 71 14.51 1.67 -7.10
N PRO A 72 13.42 1.78 -6.33
CA PRO A 72 13.31 1.11 -5.05
C PRO A 72 13.43 -0.41 -5.21
N ASP A 73 13.81 -1.10 -4.15
CA ASP A 73 13.85 -2.56 -4.17
C ASP A 73 12.43 -3.13 -4.13
N VAL A 74 11.53 -2.47 -3.37
CA VAL A 74 10.12 -2.84 -3.24
C VAL A 74 9.23 -1.61 -3.32
N ALA A 75 8.16 -1.69 -4.10
CA ALA A 75 7.03 -0.78 -4.06
C ALA A 75 5.84 -1.47 -3.39
N ILE A 76 5.34 -0.91 -2.30
CA ILE A 76 4.17 -1.42 -1.58
C ILE A 76 2.99 -0.48 -1.87
N TYR A 77 1.89 -1.04 -2.31
CA TYR A 77 0.64 -0.33 -2.61
C TYR A 77 -0.42 -0.71 -1.59
N HIS A 78 -0.56 0.07 -0.54
CA HIS A 78 -1.52 -0.18 0.54
C HIS A 78 -2.80 0.61 0.30
N ALA A 79 -3.75 -0.01 -0.40
CA ALA A 79 -4.97 0.64 -0.86
C ALA A 79 -6.13 -0.35 -1.02
N SER A 80 -7.34 0.17 -1.25
CA SER A 80 -8.50 -0.65 -1.56
C SER A 80 -8.31 -1.40 -2.89
N PRO A 81 -8.95 -2.57 -3.10
CA PRO A 81 -8.86 -3.31 -4.35
C PRO A 81 -9.24 -2.47 -5.58
N GLY A 82 -10.23 -1.57 -5.45
CA GLY A 82 -10.62 -0.66 -6.53
C GLY A 82 -9.52 0.33 -6.91
N THR A 83 -8.77 0.84 -5.94
CA THR A 83 -7.62 1.71 -6.21
C THR A 83 -6.45 0.94 -6.80
N LEU A 84 -6.18 -0.29 -6.29
CA LEU A 84 -5.15 -1.17 -6.85
C LEU A 84 -5.45 -1.48 -8.32
N LYS A 85 -6.70 -1.82 -8.64
CA LYS A 85 -7.15 -2.02 -10.03
C LYS A 85 -6.94 -0.76 -10.89
N ALA A 86 -7.31 0.42 -10.39
CA ALA A 86 -7.14 1.67 -11.15
C ALA A 86 -5.66 1.99 -11.44
N ILE A 87 -4.75 1.57 -10.55
CA ILE A 87 -3.30 1.70 -10.77
C ILE A 87 -2.82 0.76 -11.89
N THR A 88 -3.34 -0.47 -11.97
CA THR A 88 -2.93 -1.47 -12.97
C THR A 88 -3.62 -1.27 -14.32
N ASP A 89 -4.86 -0.76 -14.37
CA ASP A 89 -5.62 -0.54 -15.61
C ASP A 89 -4.94 0.41 -16.61
N ILE A 90 -3.96 1.19 -16.15
CA ILE A 90 -3.20 2.15 -16.98
C ILE A 90 -2.00 1.47 -17.67
N GLY A 91 -2.10 0.19 -18.01
CA GLY A 91 -1.12 -0.49 -18.86
C GLY A 91 -0.44 -1.74 -18.30
N GLY A 92 -1.08 -2.42 -17.33
CA GLY A 92 -0.57 -3.67 -16.76
C GLY A 92 0.66 -3.49 -15.86
N MET A 93 1.06 -2.24 -15.62
CA MET A 93 2.11 -1.88 -14.64
C MET A 93 1.65 -0.66 -13.84
N PRO A 94 2.02 -0.60 -12.54
CA PRO A 94 1.65 0.53 -11.71
C PRO A 94 2.19 1.84 -12.27
N VAL A 95 1.29 2.66 -12.81
CA VAL A 95 1.60 4.01 -13.30
C VAL A 95 0.96 5.01 -12.36
N LEU A 96 1.77 5.73 -11.60
CA LEU A 96 1.33 6.79 -10.73
C LEU A 96 1.89 8.13 -11.20
N ALA A 97 1.02 9.15 -11.26
CA ALA A 97 1.37 10.48 -11.77
C ALA A 97 2.03 10.46 -13.17
N GLY A 98 1.62 9.52 -14.05
CA GLY A 98 2.15 9.40 -15.40
C GLY A 98 3.57 8.83 -15.52
N GLN A 99 4.13 8.32 -14.41
CA GLN A 99 5.44 7.68 -14.39
C GLN A 99 5.31 6.20 -14.07
N LEU A 100 6.02 5.37 -14.83
CA LEU A 100 6.12 3.94 -14.58
C LEU A 100 6.93 3.71 -13.29
N GLU A 101 6.39 2.92 -12.38
CA GLU A 101 7.14 2.53 -11.19
C GLU A 101 8.19 1.48 -11.57
N CYS A 102 9.44 1.74 -11.22
CA CYS A 102 10.58 0.91 -11.58
C CYS A 102 11.12 0.06 -10.41
N ALA A 103 10.29 -0.29 -9.45
CA ALA A 103 10.67 -1.19 -8.37
C ALA A 103 11.03 -2.59 -8.90
N ARG A 104 11.87 -3.30 -8.18
CA ARG A 104 12.17 -4.71 -8.51
C ARG A 104 11.02 -5.64 -8.14
N ARG A 105 10.20 -5.24 -7.16
CA ARG A 105 9.07 -6.01 -6.66
C ARG A 105 7.90 -5.10 -6.34
N HIS A 106 6.71 -5.50 -6.78
CA HIS A 106 5.46 -4.78 -6.59
C HIS A 106 4.55 -5.59 -5.66
N VAL A 107 4.21 -5.03 -4.52
CA VAL A 107 3.42 -5.69 -3.47
C VAL A 107 2.11 -4.96 -3.27
N ALA A 108 0.98 -5.62 -3.50
CA ALA A 108 -0.32 -5.13 -3.11
C ALA A 108 -0.57 -5.43 -1.63
N MET A 109 -1.07 -4.45 -0.89
CA MET A 109 -1.51 -4.62 0.49
C MET A 109 -2.93 -4.11 0.62
N THR A 110 -3.87 -5.00 0.95
CA THR A 110 -5.29 -4.66 0.89
C THR A 110 -6.12 -5.44 1.91
N THR A 111 -7.39 -5.07 2.02
CA THR A 111 -8.40 -5.79 2.80
C THR A 111 -9.69 -5.89 1.99
N TRP A 112 -10.49 -6.90 2.30
CA TRP A 112 -11.82 -7.10 1.74
C TRP A 112 -12.79 -7.50 2.85
N GLU A 113 -14.00 -6.95 2.82
CA GLU A 113 -14.94 -7.06 3.94
C GLU A 113 -16.08 -8.04 3.70
N THR A 114 -16.16 -8.64 2.49
CA THR A 114 -17.15 -9.64 2.15
C THR A 114 -16.50 -10.97 1.80
N ASP A 115 -17.30 -12.04 1.74
CA ASP A 115 -16.85 -13.42 1.58
C ASP A 115 -16.28 -13.76 0.19
N HIS A 116 -16.43 -12.85 -0.76
CA HIS A 116 -15.93 -13.05 -2.13
C HIS A 116 -15.49 -11.73 -2.77
N LEU A 117 -14.28 -11.71 -3.32
CA LEU A 117 -13.75 -10.59 -4.10
C LEU A 117 -14.31 -10.65 -5.53
N PRO A 118 -14.90 -9.57 -6.10
CA PRO A 118 -15.27 -9.54 -7.50
C PRO A 118 -14.11 -9.87 -8.44
N GLU A 119 -14.36 -10.70 -9.45
CA GLU A 119 -13.34 -11.20 -10.40
C GLU A 119 -12.45 -10.08 -10.97
N ALA A 120 -13.05 -8.96 -11.38
CA ALA A 120 -12.30 -7.82 -11.91
C ALA A 120 -11.26 -7.21 -10.95
N TYR A 121 -11.44 -7.36 -9.64
CA TYR A 121 -10.45 -6.96 -8.65
C TYR A 121 -9.41 -8.07 -8.42
N GLY A 122 -9.84 -9.33 -8.44
CA GLY A 122 -8.96 -10.48 -8.36
C GLY A 122 -7.94 -10.49 -9.50
N ASP A 123 -8.40 -10.28 -10.73
CA ASP A 123 -7.54 -10.21 -11.92
C ASP A 123 -6.49 -9.09 -11.78
N ALA A 124 -6.89 -7.91 -11.30
CA ALA A 124 -5.95 -6.81 -11.08
C ALA A 124 -4.91 -7.10 -9.99
N LEU A 125 -5.24 -7.91 -8.99
CA LEU A 125 -4.29 -8.31 -7.96
C LEU A 125 -3.23 -9.28 -8.48
N LYS A 126 -3.50 -10.04 -9.53
CA LYS A 126 -2.53 -10.95 -10.17
C LYS A 126 -1.40 -10.22 -10.91
N ASP A 127 -1.56 -8.91 -11.16
CA ASP A 127 -0.50 -8.08 -11.74
C ASP A 127 0.60 -7.70 -10.72
N TYR A 128 0.39 -7.97 -9.44
CA TYR A 128 1.38 -7.75 -8.38
C TYR A 128 2.19 -9.02 -8.11
N ASP A 129 3.47 -8.86 -7.74
CA ASP A 129 4.34 -9.98 -7.39
C ASP A 129 3.89 -10.69 -6.10
N ASP A 130 3.30 -9.94 -5.17
CA ASP A 130 2.75 -10.47 -3.93
C ASP A 130 1.49 -9.69 -3.54
N VAL A 131 0.58 -10.38 -2.85
CA VAL A 131 -0.59 -9.78 -2.20
C VAL A 131 -0.53 -10.06 -0.71
N ILE A 132 -0.66 -9.01 0.11
CA ILE A 132 -0.66 -9.08 1.57
C ILE A 132 -2.03 -8.67 2.10
N VAL A 133 -2.54 -9.44 3.05
CA VAL A 133 -3.84 -9.20 3.68
C VAL A 133 -3.77 -9.35 5.21
N PRO A 134 -4.65 -8.65 5.98
CA PRO A 134 -4.52 -8.58 7.42
C PRO A 134 -5.16 -9.74 8.20
N SER A 135 -5.95 -10.60 7.56
CA SER A 135 -6.68 -11.66 8.26
C SER A 135 -6.85 -12.91 7.41
N GLN A 136 -7.08 -14.05 8.07
CA GLN A 136 -7.42 -15.30 7.38
C GLN A 136 -8.70 -15.16 6.56
N PHE A 137 -9.69 -14.41 7.06
CA PHE A 137 -10.90 -14.10 6.31
C PHE A 137 -10.60 -13.46 4.94
N CYS A 138 -9.66 -12.50 4.90
CA CYS A 138 -9.26 -11.88 3.65
C CYS A 138 -8.47 -12.85 2.75
N VAL A 139 -7.66 -13.76 3.32
CA VAL A 139 -7.00 -14.82 2.54
C VAL A 139 -8.04 -15.68 1.85
N ASP A 140 -9.06 -16.12 2.58
CA ASP A 140 -10.12 -17.01 2.06
C ASP A 140 -11.01 -16.30 1.03
N ALA A 141 -11.24 -14.99 1.20
CA ALA A 141 -12.09 -14.18 0.31
C ALA A 141 -11.40 -13.73 -0.99
N ILE A 142 -10.07 -13.61 -0.97
CA ILE A 142 -9.26 -13.08 -2.08
C ILE A 142 -8.48 -14.18 -2.79
N GLY A 143 -8.04 -15.21 -2.05
CA GLY A 143 -7.22 -16.29 -2.60
C GLY A 143 -7.99 -17.19 -3.57
N ASP A 144 -7.28 -17.67 -4.58
CA ASP A 144 -7.75 -18.68 -5.53
C ASP A 144 -6.60 -19.67 -5.84
N ASP A 145 -6.81 -20.56 -6.82
CA ASP A 145 -5.83 -21.58 -7.21
C ASP A 145 -4.53 -20.96 -7.82
N GLU A 146 -4.58 -19.71 -8.28
CA GLU A 146 -3.46 -19.02 -8.94
C GLU A 146 -2.77 -18.01 -8.02
N MET A 147 -3.47 -17.50 -6.99
CA MET A 147 -2.98 -16.47 -6.08
C MET A 147 -3.32 -16.81 -4.64
N MET A 148 -2.29 -16.98 -3.81
CA MET A 148 -2.45 -17.16 -2.37
C MET A 148 -1.89 -15.94 -1.63
N PRO A 149 -2.75 -15.05 -1.08
CA PRO A 149 -2.29 -13.88 -0.33
C PRO A 149 -1.50 -14.27 0.92
N ALA A 150 -0.47 -13.50 1.24
CA ALA A 150 0.28 -13.63 2.47
C ALA A 150 -0.47 -12.95 3.63
N LEU A 151 -0.58 -13.66 4.76
CA LEU A 151 -1.21 -13.12 5.97
C LEU A 151 -0.21 -12.27 6.77
N LEU A 152 -0.52 -10.98 6.93
CA LEU A 152 0.21 -10.08 7.81
C LEU A 152 -0.80 -9.30 8.66
N PRO A 153 -1.07 -9.71 9.91
CA PRO A 153 -2.00 -9.03 10.80
C PRO A 153 -1.65 -7.56 11.03
N HIS A 154 -2.66 -6.72 11.26
CA HIS A 154 -2.42 -5.33 11.64
C HIS A 154 -1.55 -5.24 12.89
N CYS A 155 -0.57 -4.32 12.87
CA CYS A 155 0.21 -3.97 14.04
C CYS A 155 -0.65 -3.07 14.94
N PHE A 156 -1.07 -3.57 16.09
CA PHE A 156 -1.69 -2.77 17.16
C PHE A 156 -0.72 -2.68 18.34
N ASP A 157 -0.47 -1.45 18.79
CA ASP A 157 0.14 -1.18 20.08
C ASP A 157 -0.97 -1.05 21.15
#